data_1c6dfafab04c7adf280d9d8bff42e123
#
_entry.id   1c6dfafab04c7adf280d9d8bff42e123
#
_cell.length_a   1.000
_cell.length_b   1.000
_cell.length_c   1.000
_cell.angle_alpha   90.00
_cell.angle_beta   90.00
_cell.angle_gamma   90.00
#
_symmetry.space_group_name_H-M   'P 1'
#
loop_
_entity.id
_entity.type
_entity.pdbx_description
1 polymer ?
#
loop_
_entity_poly.entity_id
_entity_poly.type
_entity_poly.pdbx_seq_one_letter_code
_entity_poly.pdbx_strand_id
1 'polypeptide(L)'
;MHAGDISSVDDVRRALATGRPDAVIHLAGLAVPTQASADPVGAFRVNVLGAAALLSALEDYPNALVVLASSADVYGAPTRSPVTEDDPLRPANVYAATKVAAEALAADAARRRTAPVVILRPANQNGPRQQPGLAASAFAQQIARAEAGLSEPVIRHGLLDAERDFIDVRDMAAAYAAALTMTASGTYNVGSGKATAISEILATLMSLARIPMRAELDPARIREGSPTRLALDATRFRQRTGWSPRIALTDSLRDTLDFWRATIRQGAIA
;
A
#
# COMPACT_ATOMS: atom_id res chain seq x y z
N MET A 1 12.19 8.99 18.52
CA MET A 1 11.66 9.27 17.17
C MET A 1 12.55 10.32 16.54
N HIS A 2 13.01 10.11 15.30
CA HIS A 2 13.88 11.05 14.58
C HIS A 2 13.05 11.67 13.44
N ALA A 3 13.02 12.99 13.35
CA ALA A 3 12.34 13.70 12.26
C ALA A 3 13.39 14.14 11.22
N GLY A 4 13.06 13.99 9.94
CA GLY A 4 13.96 14.35 8.84
C GLY A 4 13.31 14.17 7.47
N ASP A 5 13.96 14.65 6.41
CA ASP A 5 13.56 14.42 5.02
C ASP A 5 14.21 13.13 4.53
N ILE A 6 13.39 12.15 4.11
CA ILE A 6 13.87 10.88 3.58
C ILE A 6 14.71 11.03 2.31
N SER A 7 14.53 12.12 1.55
CA SER A 7 15.34 12.41 0.36
C SER A 7 16.70 13.05 0.67
N SER A 8 16.96 13.39 1.95
CA SER A 8 18.24 13.93 2.44
C SER A 8 19.13 12.79 2.95
N VAL A 9 20.23 12.52 2.28
CA VAL A 9 21.21 11.50 2.72
C VAL A 9 21.72 11.78 4.12
N ASP A 10 21.93 13.07 4.49
CA ASP A 10 22.43 13.46 5.81
C ASP A 10 21.39 13.22 6.91
N ASP A 11 20.09 13.46 6.64
CA ASP A 11 19.04 13.16 7.60
C ASP A 11 18.92 11.66 7.84
N VAL A 12 19.00 10.86 6.76
CA VAL A 12 18.99 9.41 6.84
C VAL A 12 20.22 8.88 7.60
N ARG A 13 21.43 9.40 7.30
CA ARG A 13 22.65 9.02 8.05
C ARG A 13 22.53 9.33 9.53
N ARG A 14 22.00 10.50 9.91
CA ARG A 14 21.77 10.84 11.33
C ARG A 14 20.79 9.88 12.00
N ALA A 15 19.71 9.49 11.30
CA ALA A 15 18.74 8.54 11.83
C ALA A 15 19.35 7.16 12.04
N LEU A 16 20.15 6.66 11.05
CA LEU A 16 20.84 5.38 11.14
C LEU A 16 21.92 5.37 12.22
N ALA A 17 22.69 6.47 12.37
CA ALA A 17 23.71 6.58 13.40
C ALA A 17 23.10 6.52 14.82
N THR A 18 21.90 7.10 15.00
CA THR A 18 21.16 7.04 16.26
C THR A 18 20.58 5.66 16.51
N GLY A 19 19.99 5.04 15.47
CA GLY A 19 19.27 3.77 15.58
C GLY A 19 20.16 2.53 15.55
N ARG A 20 21.29 2.57 14.87
CA ARG A 20 22.20 1.45 14.61
C ARG A 20 21.44 0.17 14.27
N PRO A 21 20.62 0.18 13.21
CA PRO A 21 19.70 -0.92 12.94
C PRO A 21 20.40 -2.15 12.38
N ASP A 22 19.91 -3.34 12.79
CA ASP A 22 20.22 -4.62 12.13
C ASP A 22 19.32 -4.83 10.90
N ALA A 23 18.20 -4.12 10.82
CA ALA A 23 17.29 -4.14 9.70
C ALA A 23 16.52 -2.82 9.53
N VAL A 24 16.18 -2.47 8.30
CA VAL A 24 15.39 -1.29 7.95
C VAL A 24 14.20 -1.67 7.09
N ILE A 25 13.01 -1.27 7.51
CA ILE A 25 11.79 -1.35 6.68
C ILE A 25 11.52 0.05 6.12
N HIS A 26 11.68 0.22 4.81
CA HIS A 26 11.45 1.47 4.11
C HIS A 26 9.99 1.58 3.67
N LEU A 27 9.17 2.25 4.50
CA LEU A 27 7.76 2.53 4.23
C LEU A 27 7.51 3.98 3.82
N ALA A 28 8.51 4.86 4.00
CA ALA A 28 8.37 6.27 3.64
C ALA A 28 8.10 6.40 2.14
N GLY A 29 7.05 7.13 1.80
CA GLY A 29 6.67 7.30 0.40
C GLY A 29 5.34 8.01 0.23
N LEU A 30 5.17 8.63 -0.93
CA LEU A 30 3.90 9.20 -1.38
C LEU A 30 3.10 8.06 -2.01
N ALA A 31 2.11 7.50 -1.24
CA ALA A 31 1.45 6.24 -1.55
C ALA A 31 0.09 6.38 -2.24
N VAL A 32 -0.43 7.60 -2.41
CA VAL A 32 -1.73 7.85 -3.05
C VAL A 32 -1.50 8.22 -4.53
N PRO A 33 -1.96 7.41 -5.51
CA PRO A 33 -1.68 7.65 -6.93
C PRO A 33 -2.13 9.02 -7.44
N THR A 34 -3.27 9.54 -6.96
CA THR A 34 -3.75 10.88 -7.35
C THR A 34 -2.84 12.01 -6.85
N GLN A 35 -2.28 11.88 -5.65
CA GLN A 35 -1.31 12.85 -5.14
C GLN A 35 0.00 12.78 -5.93
N ALA A 36 0.47 11.58 -6.27
CA ALA A 36 1.65 11.41 -7.11
C ALA A 36 1.46 11.99 -8.52
N SER A 37 0.27 11.88 -9.10
CA SER A 37 -0.04 12.47 -10.40
C SER A 37 -0.18 14.00 -10.34
N ALA A 38 -0.63 14.55 -9.20
CA ALA A 38 -0.74 15.98 -8.98
C ALA A 38 0.64 16.65 -8.76
N ASP A 39 1.60 15.94 -8.16
CA ASP A 39 2.98 16.39 -7.99
C ASP A 39 3.98 15.28 -8.38
N PRO A 40 4.22 15.07 -9.68
CA PRO A 40 5.16 14.04 -10.15
C PRO A 40 6.59 14.24 -9.64
N VAL A 41 7.07 15.46 -9.57
CA VAL A 41 8.44 15.78 -9.12
C VAL A 41 8.59 15.44 -7.64
N GLY A 42 7.64 15.85 -6.80
CA GLY A 42 7.62 15.50 -5.38
C GLY A 42 7.51 13.99 -5.16
N ALA A 43 6.70 13.30 -5.97
CA ALA A 43 6.59 11.84 -5.92
C ALA A 43 7.93 11.15 -6.24
N PHE A 44 8.64 11.58 -7.27
CA PHE A 44 9.99 11.07 -7.58
C PHE A 44 10.99 11.42 -6.49
N ARG A 45 10.95 12.64 -5.96
CA ARG A 45 11.83 13.04 -4.86
C ARG A 45 11.65 12.14 -3.65
N VAL A 46 10.42 11.92 -3.18
CA VAL A 46 10.16 11.14 -1.97
C VAL A 46 10.40 9.65 -2.23
N ASN A 47 9.81 9.08 -3.30
CA ASN A 47 9.80 7.64 -3.51
C ASN A 47 11.11 7.10 -4.10
N VAL A 48 11.77 7.87 -4.99
CA VAL A 48 12.97 7.40 -5.69
C VAL A 48 14.23 7.94 -5.04
N LEU A 49 14.34 9.27 -4.85
CA LEU A 49 15.53 9.84 -4.18
C LEU A 49 15.56 9.43 -2.71
N GLY A 50 14.41 9.26 -2.04
CA GLY A 50 14.34 8.71 -0.68
C GLY A 50 14.89 7.29 -0.60
N ALA A 51 14.53 6.42 -1.54
CA ALA A 51 15.10 5.07 -1.60
C ALA A 51 16.61 5.11 -1.90
N ALA A 52 17.04 5.97 -2.83
CA ALA A 52 18.47 6.16 -3.15
C ALA A 52 19.27 6.66 -1.94
N ALA A 53 18.74 7.67 -1.22
CA ALA A 53 19.37 8.21 -0.02
C ALA A 53 19.53 7.16 1.08
N LEU A 54 18.48 6.35 1.31
CA LEU A 54 18.54 5.25 2.26
C LEU A 54 19.59 4.20 1.88
N LEU A 55 19.55 3.73 0.62
CA LEU A 55 20.49 2.70 0.14
C LEU A 55 21.93 3.18 0.18
N SER A 56 22.20 4.45 -0.16
CA SER A 56 23.53 5.07 -0.03
C SER A 56 23.97 5.19 1.43
N ALA A 57 23.11 5.66 2.33
CA ALA A 57 23.45 5.77 3.75
C ALA A 57 23.69 4.40 4.42
N LEU A 58 23.06 3.34 3.90
CA LEU A 58 23.26 1.97 4.37
C LEU A 58 24.55 1.32 3.90
N GLU A 59 25.36 1.96 3.05
CA GLU A 59 26.73 1.49 2.72
C GLU A 59 27.61 1.41 3.98
N ASP A 60 27.36 2.29 4.96
CA ASP A 60 28.03 2.27 6.27
C ASP A 60 27.50 1.12 7.19
N TYR A 61 26.43 0.44 6.78
CA TYR A 61 25.77 -0.66 7.52
C TYR A 61 25.61 -1.90 6.62
N PRO A 62 26.71 -2.54 6.18
CA PRO A 62 26.68 -3.60 5.16
C PRO A 62 25.89 -4.83 5.59
N ASN A 63 25.73 -5.06 6.89
CA ASN A 63 25.04 -6.20 7.47
C ASN A 63 23.56 -5.93 7.79
N ALA A 64 23.06 -4.71 7.64
CA ALA A 64 21.67 -4.39 7.91
C ALA A 64 20.77 -4.88 6.76
N LEU A 65 19.77 -5.72 7.07
CA LEU A 65 18.75 -6.16 6.12
C LEU A 65 17.89 -4.97 5.69
N VAL A 66 17.51 -4.92 4.42
CA VAL A 66 16.61 -3.89 3.89
C VAL A 66 15.34 -4.52 3.38
N VAL A 67 14.18 -4.02 3.82
CA VAL A 67 12.86 -4.35 3.26
C VAL A 67 12.28 -3.09 2.61
N LEU A 68 12.14 -3.11 1.28
CA LEU A 68 11.59 -2.01 0.50
C LEU A 68 10.10 -2.26 0.21
N ALA A 69 9.25 -1.32 0.56
CA ALA A 69 7.84 -1.34 0.17
C ALA A 69 7.66 -0.84 -1.27
N SER A 70 7.39 -1.76 -2.19
CA SER A 70 6.91 -1.49 -3.54
C SER A 70 5.37 -1.49 -3.59
N SER A 71 4.74 -1.92 -4.68
CA SER A 71 3.29 -1.97 -4.87
C SER A 71 2.91 -2.98 -5.96
N ALA A 72 1.72 -3.56 -5.87
CA ALA A 72 1.09 -4.30 -6.97
C ALA A 72 0.88 -3.44 -8.23
N ASP A 73 0.76 -2.13 -8.09
CA ASP A 73 0.54 -1.20 -9.20
C ASP A 73 1.69 -1.21 -10.23
N VAL A 74 2.86 -1.74 -9.88
CA VAL A 74 3.99 -1.90 -10.80
C VAL A 74 3.66 -2.82 -11.99
N TYR A 75 2.70 -3.72 -11.83
CA TYR A 75 2.24 -4.62 -12.91
C TYR A 75 1.30 -3.94 -13.91
N GLY A 76 0.68 -2.81 -13.54
CA GLY A 76 -0.26 -2.07 -14.39
C GLY A 76 -1.47 -2.91 -14.78
N ALA A 77 -1.74 -3.02 -16.08
CA ALA A 77 -2.80 -3.86 -16.64
C ALA A 77 -2.21 -5.23 -17.11
N PRO A 78 -2.17 -6.24 -16.24
CA PRO A 78 -1.60 -7.52 -16.60
C PRO A 78 -2.50 -8.30 -17.55
N THR A 79 -1.91 -9.18 -18.36
CA THR A 79 -2.64 -10.06 -19.28
C THR A 79 -3.21 -11.30 -18.59
N ARG A 80 -2.78 -11.58 -17.35
CA ARG A 80 -3.28 -12.69 -16.52
C ARG A 80 -3.43 -12.24 -15.05
N SER A 81 -4.25 -12.93 -14.30
CA SER A 81 -4.44 -12.73 -12.86
C SER A 81 -4.79 -14.09 -12.23
N PRO A 82 -4.13 -14.51 -11.15
CA PRO A 82 -3.09 -13.81 -10.38
C PRO A 82 -1.77 -13.63 -11.15
N VAL A 83 -1.05 -12.53 -10.85
CA VAL A 83 0.29 -12.25 -11.36
C VAL A 83 1.36 -12.80 -10.42
N THR A 84 2.48 -13.26 -10.98
CA THR A 84 3.68 -13.66 -10.24
C THR A 84 4.74 -12.56 -10.28
N GLU A 85 5.81 -12.71 -9.51
CA GLU A 85 6.92 -11.76 -9.50
C GLU A 85 7.71 -11.72 -10.82
N ASP A 86 7.57 -12.75 -11.66
CA ASP A 86 8.24 -12.86 -12.96
C ASP A 86 7.43 -12.22 -14.10
N ASP A 87 6.19 -11.76 -13.82
CA ASP A 87 5.39 -11.03 -14.79
C ASP A 87 5.98 -9.64 -15.09
N PRO A 88 5.85 -9.15 -16.33
CA PRO A 88 6.46 -7.89 -16.74
C PRO A 88 5.85 -6.69 -16.00
N LEU A 89 6.70 -5.75 -15.61
CA LEU A 89 6.30 -4.48 -15.00
C LEU A 89 5.79 -3.53 -16.09
N ARG A 90 4.59 -2.99 -15.92
CA ARG A 90 3.90 -2.10 -16.86
C ARG A 90 3.24 -0.95 -16.09
N PRO A 91 4.02 -0.07 -15.44
CA PRO A 91 3.45 1.00 -14.62
C PRO A 91 2.53 1.91 -15.44
N ALA A 92 1.28 2.07 -14.97
CA ALA A 92 0.25 2.83 -15.67
C ALA A 92 0.07 4.26 -15.15
N ASN A 93 0.79 4.65 -14.10
CA ASN A 93 0.71 5.98 -13.49
C ASN A 93 2.05 6.37 -12.84
N VAL A 94 2.16 7.65 -12.45
CA VAL A 94 3.38 8.21 -11.84
C VAL A 94 3.79 7.44 -10.58
N TYR A 95 2.84 7.11 -9.70
CA TYR A 95 3.13 6.35 -8.48
C TYR A 95 3.78 5.00 -8.80
N ALA A 96 3.18 4.23 -9.69
CA ALA A 96 3.72 2.93 -10.11
C ALA A 96 5.11 3.08 -10.75
N ALA A 97 5.33 4.11 -11.58
CA ALA A 97 6.64 4.39 -12.18
C ALA A 97 7.71 4.68 -11.11
N THR A 98 7.37 5.46 -10.06
CA THR A 98 8.31 5.70 -8.95
C THR A 98 8.65 4.43 -8.19
N LYS A 99 7.69 3.50 -8.02
CA LYS A 99 7.94 2.21 -7.37
C LYS A 99 8.85 1.30 -8.21
N VAL A 100 8.64 1.25 -9.53
CA VAL A 100 9.55 0.52 -10.45
C VAL A 100 10.96 1.09 -10.39
N ALA A 101 11.12 2.41 -10.37
CA ALA A 101 12.43 3.04 -10.26
C ALA A 101 13.13 2.72 -8.91
N ALA A 102 12.37 2.75 -7.80
CA ALA A 102 12.90 2.36 -6.49
C ALA A 102 13.31 0.87 -6.43
N GLU A 103 12.53 -0.03 -7.06
CA GLU A 103 12.90 -1.45 -7.19
C GLU A 103 14.21 -1.63 -7.96
N ALA A 104 14.41 -0.87 -9.03
CA ALA A 104 15.66 -0.94 -9.82
C ALA A 104 16.89 -0.55 -8.98
N LEU A 105 16.76 0.49 -8.14
CA LEU A 105 17.81 0.90 -7.20
C LEU A 105 18.06 -0.18 -6.14
N ALA A 106 17.00 -0.77 -5.59
CA ALA A 106 17.09 -1.83 -4.60
C ALA A 106 17.72 -3.10 -5.18
N ALA A 107 17.38 -3.47 -6.42
CA ALA A 107 17.98 -4.61 -7.13
C ALA A 107 19.48 -4.39 -7.41
N ASP A 108 19.89 -3.15 -7.72
CA ASP A 108 21.32 -2.82 -7.84
C ASP A 108 22.03 -2.93 -6.49
N ALA A 109 21.46 -2.38 -5.43
CA ALA A 109 22.00 -2.48 -4.08
C ALA A 109 22.15 -3.95 -3.63
N ALA A 110 21.16 -4.81 -3.95
CA ALA A 110 21.21 -6.24 -3.63
C ALA A 110 22.43 -6.98 -4.21
N ARG A 111 22.97 -6.53 -5.34
CA ARG A 111 24.19 -7.11 -5.95
C ARG A 111 25.49 -6.68 -5.26
N ARG A 112 25.46 -5.55 -4.56
CA ARG A 112 26.64 -4.93 -3.94
C ARG A 112 26.74 -5.12 -2.43
N ARG A 113 25.62 -5.48 -1.78
CA ARG A 113 25.52 -5.60 -0.33
C ARG A 113 25.71 -7.04 0.14
N THR A 114 26.25 -7.21 1.35
CA THR A 114 26.34 -8.51 2.03
C THR A 114 24.99 -8.92 2.59
N ALA A 115 24.28 -7.99 3.26
CA ALA A 115 22.96 -8.25 3.81
C ALA A 115 21.86 -8.23 2.73
N PRO A 116 20.80 -9.00 2.91
CA PRO A 116 19.70 -9.06 1.95
C PRO A 116 19.02 -7.73 1.71
N VAL A 117 18.54 -7.53 0.47
CA VAL A 117 17.58 -6.50 0.08
C VAL A 117 16.32 -7.21 -0.40
N VAL A 118 15.24 -7.06 0.35
CA VAL A 118 13.93 -7.68 0.11
C VAL A 118 12.97 -6.64 -0.42
N ILE A 119 12.39 -6.88 -1.59
CA ILE A 119 11.37 -6.01 -2.18
C ILE A 119 10.01 -6.69 -2.00
N LEU A 120 9.08 -6.01 -1.33
CA LEU A 120 7.70 -6.48 -1.22
C LEU A 120 6.80 -5.68 -2.15
N ARG A 121 6.01 -6.39 -2.97
CA ARG A 121 4.93 -5.83 -3.81
C ARG A 121 3.59 -6.14 -3.15
N PRO A 122 3.10 -5.27 -2.24
CA PRO A 122 1.84 -5.51 -1.55
C PRO A 122 0.64 -5.29 -2.46
N ALA A 123 -0.41 -6.08 -2.22
CA ALA A 123 -1.78 -5.84 -2.66
C ALA A 123 -2.36 -4.58 -2.02
N ASN A 124 -3.57 -4.18 -2.43
CA ASN A 124 -4.25 -3.04 -1.82
C ASN A 124 -4.50 -3.32 -0.33
N GLN A 125 -4.00 -2.44 0.51
CA GLN A 125 -4.21 -2.55 1.95
C GLN A 125 -5.56 -1.96 2.33
N ASN A 126 -6.21 -2.54 3.31
CA ASN A 126 -7.42 -2.02 3.93
C ASN A 126 -7.32 -2.18 5.45
N GLY A 127 -7.98 -1.33 6.21
CA GLY A 127 -8.02 -1.45 7.66
C GLY A 127 -8.14 -0.12 8.39
N PRO A 128 -8.24 -0.16 9.73
CA PRO A 128 -8.27 1.04 10.55
C PRO A 128 -7.11 1.98 10.27
N ARG A 129 -7.34 3.30 10.37
CA ARG A 129 -6.39 4.39 10.12
C ARG A 129 -6.01 4.61 8.64
N GLN A 130 -6.59 3.87 7.71
CA GLN A 130 -6.39 4.16 6.30
C GLN A 130 -6.99 5.53 5.95
N GLN A 131 -6.22 6.35 5.23
CA GLN A 131 -6.68 7.67 4.78
C GLN A 131 -7.82 7.56 3.75
N PRO A 132 -8.74 8.57 3.66
CA PRO A 132 -9.92 8.50 2.79
C PRO A 132 -9.62 8.68 1.30
N GLY A 133 -8.36 8.72 0.89
CA GLY A 133 -7.93 8.76 -0.52
C GLY A 133 -8.13 7.45 -1.30
N LEU A 134 -8.46 6.35 -0.61
CA LEU A 134 -8.65 5.01 -1.19
C LEU A 134 -10.10 4.55 -1.01
N ALA A 135 -10.61 3.76 -1.98
CA ALA A 135 -12.03 3.47 -2.12
C ALA A 135 -12.71 2.94 -0.84
N ALA A 136 -12.18 1.87 -0.25
CA ALA A 136 -12.80 1.26 0.94
C ALA A 136 -12.90 2.24 2.12
N SER A 137 -11.82 2.96 2.41
CA SER A 137 -11.78 3.97 3.47
C SER A 137 -12.69 5.17 3.16
N ALA A 138 -12.73 5.62 1.89
CA ALA A 138 -13.62 6.70 1.46
C ALA A 138 -15.10 6.33 1.61
N PHE A 139 -15.48 5.10 1.27
CA PHE A 139 -16.86 4.62 1.46
C PHE A 139 -17.21 4.51 2.94
N ALA A 140 -16.33 3.91 3.74
CA ALA A 140 -16.52 3.78 5.18
C ALA A 140 -16.68 5.16 5.87
N GLN A 141 -15.88 6.15 5.49
CA GLN A 141 -15.99 7.50 6.01
C GLN A 141 -17.34 8.15 5.64
N GLN A 142 -17.79 8.03 4.39
CA GLN A 142 -19.06 8.57 3.95
C GLN A 142 -20.24 7.95 4.72
N ILE A 143 -20.23 6.63 4.93
CA ILE A 143 -21.23 5.94 5.74
C ILE A 143 -21.23 6.47 7.18
N ALA A 144 -20.06 6.54 7.81
CA ALA A 144 -19.95 6.99 9.19
C ALA A 144 -20.40 8.45 9.39
N ARG A 145 -20.13 9.34 8.39
CA ARG A 145 -20.63 10.73 8.40
C ARG A 145 -22.15 10.79 8.28
N ALA A 146 -22.73 10.00 7.39
CA ALA A 146 -24.18 9.94 7.21
C ALA A 146 -24.88 9.39 8.46
N GLU A 147 -24.34 8.34 9.08
CA GLU A 147 -24.85 7.78 10.35
C GLU A 147 -24.79 8.79 11.51
N ALA A 148 -23.83 9.72 11.47
CA ALA A 148 -23.72 10.81 12.45
C ALA A 148 -24.59 12.04 12.11
N GLY A 149 -25.35 12.02 11.02
CA GLY A 149 -26.17 13.17 10.57
C GLY A 149 -25.36 14.32 9.98
N LEU A 150 -24.06 14.10 9.64
CA LEU A 150 -23.16 15.12 9.11
C LEU A 150 -23.18 15.22 7.58
N SER A 151 -23.86 14.32 6.90
CA SER A 151 -24.05 14.32 5.45
C SER A 151 -25.31 13.54 5.07
N GLU A 152 -25.78 13.74 3.84
CA GLU A 152 -26.85 12.90 3.27
C GLU A 152 -26.44 11.41 3.25
N PRO A 153 -27.41 10.46 3.31
CA PRO A 153 -27.14 9.02 3.26
C PRO A 153 -26.81 8.55 1.83
N VAL A 154 -25.85 9.19 1.20
CA VAL A 154 -25.41 8.96 -0.18
C VAL A 154 -23.92 8.69 -0.20
N ILE A 155 -23.51 7.58 -0.84
CA ILE A 155 -22.11 7.25 -1.11
C ILE A 155 -21.80 7.66 -2.55
N ARG A 156 -20.98 8.69 -2.71
CA ARG A 156 -20.47 9.12 -4.01
C ARG A 156 -19.25 8.31 -4.41
N HIS A 157 -19.30 7.68 -5.59
CA HIS A 157 -18.25 6.78 -6.07
C HIS A 157 -17.88 7.05 -7.54
N GLY A 158 -16.68 6.62 -7.96
CA GLY A 158 -16.28 6.52 -9.36
C GLY A 158 -16.71 5.19 -9.98
N LEU A 159 -15.97 4.68 -10.96
CA LEU A 159 -16.22 3.36 -11.54
C LEU A 159 -15.97 2.26 -10.51
N LEU A 160 -16.82 1.22 -10.53
CA LEU A 160 -16.82 0.13 -9.54
C LEU A 160 -16.44 -1.23 -10.13
N ASP A 161 -16.15 -1.29 -11.43
CA ASP A 161 -15.86 -2.51 -12.19
C ASP A 161 -14.43 -3.04 -12.02
N ALA A 162 -13.53 -2.21 -11.48
CA ALA A 162 -12.17 -2.63 -11.21
C ALA A 162 -12.11 -3.70 -10.11
N GLU A 163 -11.36 -4.78 -10.37
CA GLU A 163 -11.11 -5.84 -9.41
C GLU A 163 -9.67 -5.76 -8.86
N ARG A 164 -9.53 -5.80 -7.54
CA ARG A 164 -8.24 -5.70 -6.85
C ARG A 164 -8.09 -6.79 -5.80
N ASP A 165 -6.85 -7.19 -5.56
CA ASP A 165 -6.49 -7.95 -4.38
C ASP A 165 -6.44 -7.02 -3.17
N PHE A 166 -7.10 -7.41 -2.09
CA PHE A 166 -7.14 -6.68 -0.82
C PHE A 166 -6.57 -7.52 0.31
N ILE A 167 -5.82 -6.86 1.18
CA ILE A 167 -5.24 -7.44 2.38
C ILE A 167 -5.45 -6.50 3.56
N ASP A 168 -5.68 -7.05 4.74
CA ASP A 168 -5.75 -6.25 5.97
C ASP A 168 -4.38 -5.67 6.32
N VAL A 169 -4.36 -4.44 6.79
CA VAL A 169 -3.13 -3.73 7.16
C VAL A 169 -2.35 -4.44 8.28
N ARG A 170 -3.02 -5.19 9.16
CA ARG A 170 -2.38 -5.98 10.23
C ARG A 170 -1.70 -7.22 9.66
N ASP A 171 -2.29 -7.88 8.67
CA ASP A 171 -1.65 -8.98 7.93
C ASP A 171 -0.45 -8.46 7.13
N MET A 172 -0.56 -7.25 6.57
CA MET A 172 0.58 -6.62 5.90
C MET A 172 1.71 -6.28 6.87
N ALA A 173 1.39 -5.76 8.06
CA ALA A 173 2.38 -5.53 9.12
C ALA A 173 3.08 -6.83 9.53
N ALA A 174 2.32 -7.93 9.66
CA ALA A 174 2.88 -9.26 9.91
C ALA A 174 3.77 -9.75 8.75
N ALA A 175 3.45 -9.41 7.49
CA ALA A 175 4.29 -9.72 6.34
C ALA A 175 5.63 -8.96 6.39
N TYR A 176 5.61 -7.66 6.74
CA TYR A 176 6.85 -6.90 6.94
C TYR A 176 7.71 -7.51 8.05
N ALA A 177 7.09 -7.91 9.18
CA ALA A 177 7.81 -8.59 10.26
C ALA A 177 8.40 -9.94 9.81
N ALA A 178 7.64 -10.73 9.04
CA ALA A 178 8.14 -11.98 8.47
C ALA A 178 9.30 -11.76 7.49
N ALA A 179 9.31 -10.67 6.73
CA ALA A 179 10.41 -10.35 5.83
C ALA A 179 11.73 -10.09 6.56
N LEU A 180 11.70 -9.70 7.83
CA LEU A 180 12.93 -9.50 8.64
C LEU A 180 13.68 -10.81 8.94
N THR A 181 13.06 -11.96 8.72
CA THR A 181 13.72 -13.27 8.91
C THR A 181 14.41 -13.78 7.62
N MET A 182 14.35 -13.03 6.53
CA MET A 182 14.87 -13.47 5.25
C MET A 182 16.39 -13.33 5.19
N THR A 183 17.02 -14.37 4.65
CA THR A 183 18.50 -14.48 4.54
C THR A 183 19.00 -14.28 3.11
N ALA A 184 18.12 -14.05 2.14
CA ALA A 184 18.47 -13.85 0.74
C ALA A 184 17.65 -12.71 0.15
N SER A 185 18.29 -11.92 -0.73
CA SER A 185 17.63 -10.89 -1.52
C SER A 185 16.60 -11.48 -2.46
N GLY A 186 15.54 -10.71 -2.73
CA GLY A 186 14.51 -11.11 -3.69
C GLY A 186 13.32 -10.17 -3.71
N THR A 187 12.49 -10.37 -4.73
CA THR A 187 11.21 -9.66 -4.87
C THR A 187 10.07 -10.62 -4.59
N TYR A 188 9.06 -10.16 -3.87
CA TYR A 188 7.96 -10.99 -3.38
C TYR A 188 6.63 -10.26 -3.46
N ASN A 189 5.63 -10.92 -4.03
CA ASN A 189 4.24 -10.51 -3.95
C ASN A 189 3.69 -10.78 -2.55
N VAL A 190 2.90 -9.84 -2.01
CA VAL A 190 2.21 -10.00 -0.72
C VAL A 190 0.74 -9.65 -0.91
N GLY A 191 -0.12 -10.65 -0.91
CA GLY A 191 -1.55 -10.50 -1.18
C GLY A 191 -2.35 -11.71 -0.74
N SER A 192 -3.68 -11.60 -0.89
CA SER A 192 -4.62 -12.69 -0.59
C SER A 192 -4.66 -13.73 -1.72
N GLY A 193 -4.37 -13.34 -2.94
CA GLY A 193 -4.51 -14.13 -4.16
C GLY A 193 -5.89 -14.02 -4.79
N LYS A 194 -6.80 -13.22 -4.21
CA LYS A 194 -8.17 -13.07 -4.68
C LYS A 194 -8.43 -11.64 -5.18
N ALA A 195 -8.85 -11.51 -6.43
CA ALA A 195 -9.38 -10.25 -6.93
C ALA A 195 -10.83 -10.07 -6.45
N THR A 196 -11.14 -8.91 -5.86
CA THR A 196 -12.47 -8.52 -5.39
C THR A 196 -12.87 -7.22 -6.08
N ALA A 197 -14.08 -7.15 -6.62
CA ALA A 197 -14.58 -5.96 -7.29
C ALA A 197 -14.81 -4.80 -6.30
N ILE A 198 -14.57 -3.57 -6.74
CA ILE A 198 -14.86 -2.39 -5.91
C ILE A 198 -16.36 -2.31 -5.59
N SER A 199 -17.23 -2.82 -6.49
CA SER A 199 -18.67 -2.95 -6.22
C SER A 199 -18.98 -3.89 -5.05
N GLU A 200 -18.23 -5.00 -4.89
CA GLU A 200 -18.38 -5.91 -3.75
C GLU A 200 -17.95 -5.25 -2.43
N ILE A 201 -16.87 -4.45 -2.47
CA ILE A 201 -16.43 -3.64 -1.31
C ILE A 201 -17.53 -2.68 -0.88
N LEU A 202 -18.10 -1.94 -1.84
CA LEU A 202 -19.19 -0.99 -1.58
C LEU A 202 -20.43 -1.70 -1.02
N ALA A 203 -20.87 -2.78 -1.65
CA ALA A 203 -22.02 -3.56 -1.20
C ALA A 203 -21.84 -4.10 0.23
N THR A 204 -20.64 -4.63 0.54
CA THR A 204 -20.31 -5.11 1.89
C THR A 204 -20.39 -3.97 2.91
N LEU A 205 -19.79 -2.81 2.63
CA LEU A 205 -19.84 -1.67 3.55
C LEU A 205 -21.27 -1.13 3.71
N MET A 206 -22.08 -1.07 2.63
CA MET A 206 -23.49 -0.69 2.71
C MET A 206 -24.30 -1.66 3.56
N SER A 207 -24.03 -2.96 3.50
CA SER A 207 -24.70 -3.96 4.35
C SER A 207 -24.36 -3.83 5.84
N LEU A 208 -23.24 -3.20 6.17
CA LEU A 208 -22.79 -2.91 7.53
C LEU A 208 -23.31 -1.55 8.05
N ALA A 209 -23.92 -0.74 7.19
CA ALA A 209 -24.46 0.55 7.57
C ALA A 209 -25.68 0.39 8.48
N ARG A 210 -25.83 1.32 9.44
CA ARG A 210 -26.95 1.35 10.43
C ARG A 210 -28.18 2.09 9.94
N ILE A 211 -28.05 2.77 8.80
CA ILE A 211 -29.13 3.50 8.13
C ILE A 211 -29.19 3.09 6.65
N PRO A 212 -30.33 3.19 5.99
CA PRO A 212 -30.42 2.99 4.54
C PRO A 212 -29.49 3.96 3.79
N MET A 213 -28.64 3.42 2.92
CA MET A 213 -27.69 4.19 2.10
C MET A 213 -28.05 4.06 0.62
N ARG A 214 -27.77 5.10 -0.17
CA ARG A 214 -27.78 5.06 -1.64
C ARG A 214 -26.38 5.21 -2.19
N ALA A 215 -26.11 4.61 -3.33
CA ALA A 215 -24.85 4.78 -4.06
C ALA A 215 -25.11 5.62 -5.32
N GLU A 216 -24.29 6.64 -5.57
CA GLU A 216 -24.41 7.54 -6.72
C GLU A 216 -23.05 7.70 -7.41
N LEU A 217 -23.06 7.57 -8.75
CA LEU A 217 -21.88 7.84 -9.56
C LEU A 217 -21.55 9.34 -9.52
N ASP A 218 -20.31 9.65 -9.15
CA ASP A 218 -19.75 10.99 -9.18
C ASP A 218 -18.70 11.05 -10.31
N PRO A 219 -18.96 11.74 -11.42
CA PRO A 219 -18.02 11.84 -12.54
C PRO A 219 -16.65 12.38 -12.14
N ALA A 220 -16.55 13.24 -11.11
CA ALA A 220 -15.29 13.78 -10.62
C ALA A 220 -14.40 12.72 -9.95
N ARG A 221 -14.94 11.54 -9.63
CA ARG A 221 -14.23 10.40 -9.02
C ARG A 221 -13.84 9.32 -10.03
N ILE A 222 -14.16 9.49 -11.31
CA ILE A 222 -13.75 8.56 -12.36
C ILE A 222 -12.24 8.71 -12.57
N ARG A 223 -11.54 7.58 -12.54
CA ARG A 223 -10.10 7.49 -12.80
C ARG A 223 -9.87 6.68 -14.06
N GLU A 224 -9.16 7.25 -15.03
CA GLU A 224 -8.74 6.55 -16.23
C GLU A 224 -7.52 5.64 -15.98
N GLY A 225 -7.37 4.61 -16.81
CA GLY A 225 -6.15 3.79 -16.83
C GLY A 225 -5.95 2.81 -15.68
N SER A 226 -6.95 2.59 -14.83
CA SER A 226 -6.86 1.55 -13.80
C SER A 226 -6.98 0.15 -14.41
N PRO A 227 -6.13 -0.84 -14.02
CA PRO A 227 -6.27 -2.21 -14.48
C PRO A 227 -7.64 -2.75 -14.11
N THR A 228 -8.25 -3.54 -15.02
CA THR A 228 -9.57 -4.10 -14.79
C THR A 228 -9.56 -5.20 -13.73
N ARG A 229 -8.49 -6.03 -13.70
CA ARG A 229 -8.36 -7.13 -12.74
C ARG A 229 -6.90 -7.35 -12.34
N LEU A 230 -6.63 -7.34 -11.03
CA LEU A 230 -5.29 -7.60 -10.49
C LEU A 230 -5.40 -8.35 -9.15
N ALA A 231 -4.92 -9.60 -9.13
CA ALA A 231 -4.62 -10.36 -7.92
C ALA A 231 -3.14 -10.77 -7.94
N LEU A 232 -2.57 -11.04 -6.78
CA LEU A 232 -1.16 -11.39 -6.61
C LEU A 232 -1.00 -12.87 -6.25
N ASP A 233 -0.14 -13.60 -6.94
CA ASP A 233 0.35 -14.87 -6.44
C ASP A 233 1.45 -14.62 -5.41
N ALA A 234 1.14 -14.87 -4.14
CA ALA A 234 2.07 -14.71 -3.02
C ALA A 234 2.76 -16.03 -2.62
N THR A 235 2.72 -17.06 -3.47
CA THR A 235 3.25 -18.40 -3.15
C THR A 235 4.73 -18.34 -2.81
N ARG A 236 5.53 -17.56 -3.54
CA ARG A 236 6.98 -17.39 -3.29
C ARG A 236 7.26 -16.84 -1.88
N PHE A 237 6.52 -15.82 -1.45
CA PHE A 237 6.65 -15.25 -0.11
C PHE A 237 6.20 -16.22 0.99
N ARG A 238 5.05 -16.89 0.78
CA ARG A 238 4.52 -17.90 1.71
C ARG A 238 5.50 -19.04 1.95
N GLN A 239 6.10 -19.57 0.89
CA GLN A 239 7.09 -20.66 0.98
C GLN A 239 8.35 -20.25 1.75
N ARG A 240 8.76 -18.98 1.62
CA ARG A 240 9.97 -18.47 2.27
C ARG A 240 9.79 -18.13 3.74
N THR A 241 8.60 -17.68 4.14
CA THR A 241 8.37 -17.10 5.47
C THR A 241 7.35 -17.87 6.30
N GLY A 242 6.55 -18.75 5.70
CA GLY A 242 5.37 -19.37 6.34
C GLY A 242 4.22 -18.39 6.55
N TRP A 243 4.34 -17.12 6.13
CA TRP A 243 3.30 -16.13 6.28
C TRP A 243 2.09 -16.43 5.40
N SER A 244 0.90 -16.12 5.89
CA SER A 244 -0.34 -16.07 5.10
C SER A 244 -1.30 -15.06 5.73
N PRO A 245 -2.19 -14.40 4.93
CA PRO A 245 -3.20 -13.52 5.49
C PRO A 245 -4.19 -14.32 6.34
N ARG A 246 -4.64 -13.73 7.46
CA ARG A 246 -5.51 -14.38 8.44
C ARG A 246 -6.83 -13.64 8.64
N ILE A 247 -6.88 -12.35 8.31
CA ILE A 247 -8.04 -11.50 8.55
C ILE A 247 -8.90 -11.49 7.31
N ALA A 248 -10.17 -11.92 7.45
CA ALA A 248 -11.11 -11.88 6.34
C ALA A 248 -11.38 -10.43 5.89
N LEU A 249 -11.56 -10.22 4.59
CA LEU A 249 -11.81 -8.88 4.03
C LEU A 249 -13.06 -8.23 4.65
N THR A 250 -14.11 -9.01 4.90
CA THR A 250 -15.34 -8.53 5.56
C THR A 250 -15.09 -7.98 6.96
N ASP A 251 -14.20 -8.61 7.73
CA ASP A 251 -13.83 -8.16 9.08
C ASP A 251 -12.96 -6.90 9.00
N SER A 252 -12.02 -6.87 8.05
CA SER A 252 -11.21 -5.68 7.76
C SER A 252 -12.07 -4.47 7.38
N LEU A 253 -13.10 -4.66 6.55
CA LEU A 253 -14.04 -3.60 6.16
C LEU A 253 -14.89 -3.12 7.33
N ARG A 254 -15.37 -4.06 8.18
CA ARG A 254 -16.08 -3.73 9.41
C ARG A 254 -15.23 -2.88 10.35
N ASP A 255 -14.01 -3.31 10.60
CA ASP A 255 -13.08 -2.60 11.48
C ASP A 255 -12.72 -1.21 10.92
N THR A 256 -12.62 -1.08 9.59
CA THR A 256 -12.42 0.21 8.93
C THR A 256 -13.61 1.15 9.14
N LEU A 257 -14.82 0.64 9.00
CA LEU A 257 -16.04 1.42 9.24
C LEU A 257 -16.15 1.82 10.72
N ASP A 258 -15.87 0.92 11.65
CA ASP A 258 -15.92 1.20 13.08
C ASP A 258 -14.86 2.21 13.52
N PHE A 259 -13.67 2.17 12.90
CA PHE A 259 -12.66 3.21 13.07
C PHE A 259 -13.19 4.60 12.67
N TRP A 260 -13.84 4.73 11.51
CA TRP A 260 -14.41 6.00 11.07
C TRP A 260 -15.55 6.47 11.96
N ARG A 261 -16.41 5.56 12.41
CA ARG A 261 -17.48 5.86 13.41
C ARG A 261 -16.90 6.42 14.70
N ALA A 262 -15.82 5.83 15.20
CA ALA A 262 -15.14 6.31 16.40
C ALA A 262 -14.50 7.68 16.19
N THR A 263 -13.77 7.86 15.07
CA THR A 263 -13.08 9.10 14.71
C THR A 263 -14.04 10.29 14.61
N ILE A 264 -15.19 10.08 13.95
CA ILE A 264 -16.23 11.13 13.79
C ILE A 264 -16.86 11.49 15.13
N ARG A 265 -17.17 10.50 15.98
CA ARG A 265 -17.71 10.76 17.33
C ARG A 265 -16.77 11.55 18.22
N GLN A 266 -15.47 11.42 18.04
CA GLN A 266 -14.45 12.16 18.79
C GLN A 266 -14.22 13.59 18.26
N GLY A 267 -14.93 14.01 17.20
CA GLY A 267 -14.76 15.33 16.59
C GLY A 267 -13.42 15.54 15.91
N ALA A 268 -12.65 14.46 15.68
CA ALA A 268 -11.31 14.55 15.10
C ALA A 268 -11.32 14.94 13.60
N ILE A 269 -12.48 14.94 12.96
CA ILE A 269 -12.69 15.38 11.57
C ILE A 269 -14.08 16.03 11.49
N ALA A 270 -14.13 17.34 11.45
CA ALA A 270 -15.32 18.12 11.13
C ALA A 270 -15.61 18.13 9.64
#